data_d84d8ddb864f30b78af44f1a7ab5e6fa
#
_entry.id   d84d8ddb864f30b78af44f1a7ab5e6fa
#
_cell.length_a   1.000
_cell.length_b   1.000
_cell.length_c   1.000
_cell.angle_alpha   90.00
_cell.angle_beta   90.00
_cell.angle_gamma   90.00
#
_symmetry.space_group_name_H-M   'P 1'
#
loop_
_entity.id
_entity.type
_entity.pdbx_description
1 polymer ?
#
loop_
_entity_poly.entity_id
_entity_poly.type
_entity_poly.pdbx_seq_one_letter_code
_entity_poly.pdbx_strand_id
1 'polypeptide(L)'
;MQAGARCFNVGRMPPTVLLRSEESDGVVSAIEVASRPGSAGPPLHRHDFDEAFYVIEGELTFQLRDEVFTRGAGELAFAPRGVPHTYANRSDAPAGALIVCTPAGFERYFARLAAEREGIEAPDWALQDIPSVERLGPPIGQ
;
A
#
# COMPACT_ATOMS: atom_id res chain seq x y z
N MET A 1 16.61 19.00 -5.72
CA MET A 1 16.89 17.80 -4.93
C MET A 1 15.75 17.56 -3.94
N GLN A 2 15.32 16.35 -3.84
CA GLN A 2 14.39 16.00 -2.79
C GLN A 2 15.04 16.06 -1.43
N ALA A 3 14.32 16.56 -0.45
CA ALA A 3 14.63 16.27 0.93
C ALA A 3 14.54 14.74 1.12
N GLY A 4 15.08 14.21 2.16
CA GLY A 4 15.00 12.77 2.41
C GLY A 4 13.55 12.27 2.39
N ALA A 5 13.37 11.01 2.02
CA ALA A 5 12.05 10.38 1.92
C ALA A 5 11.19 10.61 3.18
N ARG A 6 11.82 10.69 4.32
CA ARG A 6 11.11 10.85 5.58
C ARG A 6 10.47 12.22 5.77
N CYS A 7 10.72 13.17 4.87
CA CYS A 7 10.00 14.45 4.89
C CYS A 7 8.51 14.29 4.63
N PHE A 8 8.10 13.18 4.03
CA PHE A 8 6.72 12.92 3.69
C PHE A 8 6.03 11.97 4.66
N ASN A 9 6.73 11.56 5.70
CA ASN A 9 6.11 10.72 6.73
C ASN A 9 5.05 11.53 7.46
N VAL A 10 3.93 10.89 7.70
CA VAL A 10 2.85 11.46 8.48
C VAL A 10 2.87 10.92 9.92
N GLY A 11 3.62 9.91 10.19
CA GLY A 11 3.76 9.32 11.50
C GLY A 11 5.13 8.69 11.67
N ARG A 12 5.35 8.08 12.82
CA ARG A 12 6.64 7.43 13.13
C ARG A 12 6.74 6.04 12.54
N MET A 13 5.61 5.40 12.32
CA MET A 13 5.51 4.01 11.89
C MET A 13 4.88 3.95 10.50
N PRO A 14 5.14 2.90 9.74
CA PRO A 14 4.40 2.66 8.49
C PRO A 14 2.89 2.66 8.73
N PRO A 15 2.08 3.11 7.74
CA PRO A 15 2.51 3.41 6.37
C PRO A 15 3.32 4.71 6.25
N THR A 16 4.37 4.66 5.45
CA THR A 16 5.27 5.79 5.22
C THR A 16 5.27 6.13 3.74
N VAL A 17 4.88 7.35 3.40
CA VAL A 17 4.94 7.81 2.01
C VAL A 17 6.37 8.20 1.69
N LEU A 18 6.96 7.53 0.70
CA LEU A 18 8.34 7.76 0.29
C LEU A 18 8.45 8.63 -0.96
N LEU A 19 7.45 8.54 -1.85
CA LEU A 19 7.40 9.32 -3.09
C LEU A 19 5.96 9.70 -3.37
N ARG A 20 5.71 11.01 -3.55
CA ARG A 20 4.37 11.55 -3.79
C ARG A 20 4.17 11.91 -5.25
N SER A 21 2.90 12.11 -5.62
CA SER A 21 2.52 12.68 -6.91
C SER A 21 3.27 13.98 -7.22
N GLU A 22 3.46 14.82 -6.22
CA GLU A 22 4.09 16.13 -6.37
C GLU A 22 5.55 16.04 -6.78
N GLU A 23 6.29 14.95 -6.44
CA GLU A 23 7.66 14.76 -6.87
C GLU A 23 7.80 14.06 -8.20
N SER A 24 6.79 13.30 -8.62
CA SER A 24 6.86 12.47 -9.82
C SER A 24 6.00 12.99 -10.96
N ASP A 25 5.43 14.17 -10.79
CA ASP A 25 4.51 14.75 -11.76
C ASP A 25 3.32 13.81 -12.06
N GLY A 26 2.85 13.13 -11.02
CA GLY A 26 1.71 12.22 -11.11
C GLY A 26 2.02 10.85 -11.68
N VAL A 27 3.27 10.54 -11.98
CA VAL A 27 3.64 9.30 -12.68
C VAL A 27 3.67 8.09 -11.74
N VAL A 28 4.26 8.26 -10.57
CA VAL A 28 4.51 7.12 -9.66
C VAL A 28 4.51 7.57 -8.21
N SER A 29 4.02 6.71 -7.34
CA SER A 29 4.15 6.89 -5.89
C SER A 29 4.75 5.64 -5.27
N ALA A 30 5.32 5.80 -4.06
CA ALA A 30 5.91 4.70 -3.33
C ALA A 30 5.57 4.83 -1.84
N ILE A 31 5.16 3.73 -1.25
CA ILE A 31 4.73 3.68 0.14
C ILE A 31 5.36 2.44 0.81
N GLU A 32 5.86 2.61 2.01
CA GLU A 32 6.28 1.48 2.83
C GLU A 32 5.15 1.11 3.78
N VAL A 33 4.79 -0.16 3.83
CA VAL A 33 3.75 -0.68 4.73
C VAL A 33 4.31 -1.77 5.61
N ALA A 34 3.68 -1.95 6.76
CA ALA A 34 4.00 -3.02 7.70
C ALA A 34 2.70 -3.72 8.09
N SER A 35 2.79 -5.04 8.26
CA SER A 35 1.65 -5.87 8.63
C SER A 35 1.98 -6.69 9.85
N ARG A 36 1.08 -6.70 10.83
CA ARG A 36 1.21 -7.54 12.02
C ARG A 36 0.96 -9.00 11.65
N PRO A 37 1.52 -9.94 12.45
CA PRO A 37 1.18 -11.35 12.27
C PRO A 37 -0.34 -11.55 12.29
N GLY A 38 -0.85 -12.34 11.35
CA GLY A 38 -2.27 -12.67 11.29
C GLY A 38 -3.21 -11.54 10.87
N SER A 39 -2.69 -10.43 10.35
CA SER A 39 -3.57 -9.34 9.94
C SER A 39 -4.30 -9.66 8.65
N ALA A 40 -5.59 -9.31 8.61
CA ALA A 40 -6.48 -9.72 7.52
C ALA A 40 -6.25 -8.98 6.21
N GLY A 41 -5.69 -7.78 6.27
CA GLY A 41 -5.54 -6.95 5.07
C GLY A 41 -6.85 -6.34 4.58
N PRO A 42 -6.82 -5.68 3.42
CA PRO A 42 -8.02 -5.03 2.87
C PRO A 42 -8.97 -6.04 2.22
N PRO A 43 -10.23 -5.64 1.98
CA PRO A 43 -11.14 -6.43 1.17
C PRO A 43 -10.61 -6.61 -0.25
N LEU A 44 -11.09 -7.66 -0.95
CA LEU A 44 -10.82 -7.82 -2.38
C LEU A 44 -11.34 -6.59 -3.13
N HIS A 45 -10.50 -6.00 -3.98
CA HIS A 45 -10.81 -4.74 -4.65
C HIS A 45 -10.07 -4.62 -5.98
N ARG A 46 -10.44 -3.61 -6.75
CA ARG A 46 -9.72 -3.23 -7.96
C ARG A 46 -9.71 -1.72 -8.12
N HIS A 47 -8.77 -1.23 -8.90
CA HIS A 47 -8.61 0.20 -9.16
C HIS A 47 -7.90 0.42 -10.50
N ASP A 48 -7.93 1.65 -10.99
CA ASP A 48 -7.40 2.00 -12.31
C ASP A 48 -5.97 2.54 -12.21
N PHE A 49 -5.13 1.83 -11.46
CA PHE A 49 -3.68 2.06 -11.44
C PHE A 49 -2.99 0.72 -11.18
N ASP A 50 -1.75 0.60 -11.67
CA ASP A 50 -0.94 -0.58 -11.43
C ASP A 50 -0.31 -0.52 -10.05
N GLU A 51 -0.16 -1.67 -9.41
CA GLU A 51 0.40 -1.74 -8.07
C GLU A 51 1.38 -2.89 -7.95
N ALA A 52 2.63 -2.58 -7.59
CA ALA A 52 3.65 -3.59 -7.33
C ALA A 52 3.97 -3.62 -5.84
N PHE A 53 4.16 -4.83 -5.31
CA PHE A 53 4.48 -5.06 -3.90
C PHE A 53 5.82 -5.77 -3.83
N TYR A 54 6.84 -5.10 -3.31
CA TYR A 54 8.14 -5.73 -3.07
C TYR A 54 8.25 -6.04 -1.58
N VAL A 55 8.30 -7.33 -1.23
CA VAL A 55 8.35 -7.75 0.17
C VAL A 55 9.76 -7.50 0.71
N ILE A 56 9.86 -6.72 1.79
CA ILE A 56 11.14 -6.34 2.40
C ILE A 56 11.49 -7.32 3.51
N GLU A 57 10.51 -7.71 4.33
CA GLU A 57 10.71 -8.69 5.39
C GLU A 57 9.46 -9.53 5.58
N GLY A 58 9.65 -10.72 6.11
CA GLY A 58 8.54 -11.63 6.39
C GLY A 58 7.95 -12.23 5.14
N GLU A 59 6.68 -12.60 5.22
CA GLU A 59 5.94 -13.23 4.13
C GLU A 59 4.54 -12.63 4.07
N LEU A 60 4.10 -12.31 2.85
CA LEU A 60 2.73 -11.85 2.61
C LEU A 60 2.02 -12.82 1.69
N THR A 61 0.73 -12.98 1.91
CA THR A 61 -0.16 -13.77 1.06
C THR A 61 -0.93 -12.80 0.17
N PHE A 62 -0.97 -13.09 -1.12
CA PHE A 62 -1.63 -12.27 -2.13
C PHE A 62 -2.75 -13.05 -2.78
N GLN A 63 -3.79 -12.35 -3.19
CA GLN A 63 -4.82 -12.88 -4.08
C GLN A 63 -4.88 -12.00 -5.32
N LEU A 64 -4.77 -12.63 -6.50
CA LEU A 64 -4.98 -11.99 -7.80
C LEU A 64 -6.07 -12.79 -8.51
N ARG A 65 -7.21 -12.18 -8.76
CA ARG A 65 -8.40 -12.89 -9.22
C ARG A 65 -8.72 -14.03 -8.25
N ASP A 66 -8.66 -15.28 -8.72
CA ASP A 66 -8.93 -16.45 -7.89
C ASP A 66 -7.65 -17.13 -7.38
N GLU A 67 -6.49 -16.67 -7.82
CA GLU A 67 -5.21 -17.26 -7.44
C GLU A 67 -4.72 -16.68 -6.12
N VAL A 68 -4.36 -17.56 -5.19
CA VAL A 68 -3.77 -17.19 -3.90
C VAL A 68 -2.35 -17.75 -3.84
N PHE A 69 -1.39 -16.89 -3.50
CA PHE A 69 0.01 -17.26 -3.47
C PHE A 69 0.76 -16.43 -2.43
N THR A 70 1.96 -16.84 -2.06
CA THR A 70 2.79 -16.12 -1.09
C THR A 70 4.03 -15.55 -1.76
N ARG A 71 4.56 -14.48 -1.13
CA ARG A 71 5.85 -13.89 -1.48
C ARG A 71 6.61 -13.60 -0.20
N GLY A 72 7.87 -13.98 -0.17
CA GLY A 72 8.78 -13.69 0.94
C GLY A 72 9.70 -12.53 0.63
N ALA A 73 10.58 -12.20 1.59
CA ALA A 73 11.53 -11.10 1.45
C ALA A 73 12.34 -11.23 0.16
N GLY A 74 12.43 -10.13 -0.58
CA GLY A 74 13.13 -10.08 -1.87
C GLY A 74 12.28 -10.47 -3.07
N GLU A 75 11.02 -10.83 -2.87
CA GLU A 75 10.12 -11.23 -3.94
C GLU A 75 9.06 -10.16 -4.20
N LEU A 76 8.50 -10.18 -5.41
CA LEU A 76 7.56 -9.15 -5.86
C LEU A 76 6.25 -9.78 -6.31
N ALA A 77 5.14 -9.12 -5.97
CA ALA A 77 3.82 -9.40 -6.52
C ALA A 77 3.36 -8.19 -7.31
N PHE A 78 2.68 -8.42 -8.44
CA PHE A 78 2.21 -7.33 -9.29
C PHE A 78 0.70 -7.46 -9.53
N ALA A 79 -0.02 -6.39 -9.23
CA ALA A 79 -1.45 -6.28 -9.49
C ALA A 79 -1.67 -5.27 -10.62
N PRO A 80 -1.94 -5.72 -11.86
CA PRO A 80 -2.24 -4.80 -12.96
C PRO A 80 -3.53 -4.03 -12.68
N ARG A 81 -3.63 -2.82 -13.25
CA ARG A 81 -4.85 -2.02 -13.14
C ARG A 81 -6.07 -2.82 -13.58
N GLY A 82 -7.17 -2.65 -12.88
CA GLY A 82 -8.43 -3.32 -13.17
C GLY A 82 -8.52 -4.77 -12.72
N VAL A 83 -7.44 -5.36 -12.25
CA VAL A 83 -7.42 -6.76 -11.80
C VAL A 83 -7.79 -6.84 -10.32
N PRO A 84 -8.79 -7.65 -9.95
CA PRO A 84 -9.15 -7.85 -8.54
C PRO A 84 -7.98 -8.41 -7.74
N HIS A 85 -7.67 -7.79 -6.61
CA HIS A 85 -6.55 -8.22 -5.77
C HIS A 85 -6.73 -7.81 -4.31
N THR A 86 -5.96 -8.47 -3.45
CA THR A 86 -5.77 -8.09 -2.06
C THR A 86 -4.54 -8.80 -1.51
N TYR A 87 -4.16 -8.47 -0.29
CA TYR A 87 -3.06 -9.14 0.40
C TYR A 87 -3.33 -9.18 1.91
N ALA A 88 -2.62 -10.07 2.59
CA ALA A 88 -2.73 -10.22 4.03
C ALA A 88 -1.43 -10.81 4.59
N ASN A 89 -1.18 -10.60 5.88
CA ASN A 89 -0.12 -11.33 6.57
C ASN A 89 -0.75 -12.49 7.33
N ARG A 90 -0.69 -13.67 6.74
CA ARG A 90 -1.24 -14.90 7.34
C ARG A 90 -0.18 -15.71 8.09
N SER A 91 1.02 -15.16 8.23
CA SER A 91 2.12 -15.78 8.96
C SER A 91 2.08 -15.42 10.43
N ASP A 92 2.97 -16.00 11.21
CA ASP A 92 3.11 -15.74 12.64
C ASP A 92 4.22 -14.72 12.94
N ALA A 93 4.73 -14.03 11.93
CA ALA A 93 5.79 -13.04 12.07
C ALA A 93 5.38 -11.70 11.40
N PRO A 94 5.98 -10.58 11.82
CA PRO A 94 5.75 -9.30 11.12
C PRO A 94 6.22 -9.36 9.66
N ALA A 95 5.56 -8.60 8.81
CA ALA A 95 5.92 -8.47 7.41
C ALA A 95 5.94 -7.00 7.00
N GLY A 96 6.75 -6.68 6.00
CA GLY A 96 6.83 -5.33 5.46
C GLY A 96 7.03 -5.37 3.95
N ALA A 97 6.52 -4.35 3.28
CA ALA A 97 6.61 -4.25 1.83
C ALA A 97 6.74 -2.82 1.37
N LEU A 98 7.37 -2.65 0.21
CA LEU A 98 7.33 -1.41 -0.55
C LEU A 98 6.22 -1.55 -1.59
N ILE A 99 5.28 -0.62 -1.61
CA ILE A 99 4.21 -0.57 -2.61
C ILE A 99 4.53 0.55 -3.58
N VAL A 100 4.47 0.24 -4.88
CA VAL A 100 4.68 1.21 -5.96
C VAL A 100 3.41 1.26 -6.80
N CYS A 101 2.85 2.46 -6.96
CA CYS A 101 1.61 2.67 -7.73
C CYS A 101 1.85 3.58 -8.92
N THR A 102 1.33 3.22 -10.09
CA THR A 102 1.38 4.04 -11.30
C THR A 102 0.04 4.04 -12.03
N PRO A 103 -0.55 5.21 -12.32
CA PRO A 103 -0.14 6.56 -11.89
C PRO A 103 -0.20 6.74 -10.39
N ALA A 104 0.39 7.84 -9.93
CA ALA A 104 0.39 8.21 -8.52
C ALA A 104 -0.98 8.73 -8.07
N GLY A 105 -1.15 8.88 -6.76
CA GLY A 105 -2.36 9.44 -6.15
C GLY A 105 -2.81 8.64 -4.93
N PHE A 106 -2.62 7.34 -4.94
CA PHE A 106 -3.10 6.49 -3.86
C PHE A 106 -2.27 6.63 -2.56
N GLU A 107 -1.09 7.21 -2.63
CA GLU A 107 -0.28 7.52 -1.45
C GLU A 107 -1.04 8.42 -0.47
N ARG A 108 -1.97 9.22 -0.96
CA ARG A 108 -2.79 10.11 -0.14
C ARG A 108 -3.67 9.33 0.84
N TYR A 109 -4.18 8.18 0.42
CA TYR A 109 -4.94 7.29 1.29
C TYR A 109 -4.08 6.83 2.47
N PHE A 110 -2.86 6.39 2.20
CA PHE A 110 -1.95 5.91 3.25
C PHE A 110 -1.53 7.03 4.19
N ALA A 111 -1.34 8.24 3.67
CA ALA A 111 -1.02 9.39 4.51
C ALA A 111 -2.17 9.73 5.46
N ARG A 112 -3.40 9.69 4.97
CA ARG A 112 -4.59 9.91 5.81
C ARG A 112 -4.72 8.83 6.88
N LEU A 113 -4.48 7.59 6.51
CA LEU A 113 -4.53 6.47 7.45
C LEU A 113 -3.49 6.62 8.56
N ALA A 114 -2.26 7.00 8.20
CA ALA A 114 -1.20 7.23 9.16
C ALA A 114 -1.53 8.37 10.11
N ALA A 115 -2.07 9.47 9.59
CA ALA A 115 -2.47 10.61 10.39
C ALA A 115 -3.57 10.22 11.39
N GLU A 116 -4.54 9.45 10.95
CA GLU A 116 -5.63 8.96 11.81
C GLU A 116 -5.09 8.12 12.95
N ARG A 117 -4.17 7.20 12.65
CA ARG A 117 -3.57 6.32 13.67
C ARG A 117 -2.74 7.09 14.70
N GLU A 118 -2.10 8.19 14.27
CA GLU A 118 -1.27 9.02 15.14
C GLU A 118 -2.09 10.10 15.86
N GLY A 119 -3.36 10.28 15.50
CA GLY A 119 -4.21 11.31 16.09
C GLY A 119 -3.81 12.72 15.69
N ILE A 120 -3.25 12.89 14.49
CA ILE A 120 -2.81 14.20 13.96
C ILE A 120 -3.55 14.53 12.68
N GLU A 121 -3.49 15.81 12.28
CA GLU A 121 -4.06 16.21 11.00
C GLU A 121 -3.23 15.71 9.84
N ALA A 122 -3.89 15.27 8.77
CA ALA A 122 -3.21 14.93 7.54
C ALA A 122 -2.66 16.20 6.88
N PRO A 123 -1.49 16.12 6.22
CA PRO A 123 -0.94 17.27 5.50
C PRO A 123 -1.84 17.64 4.31
N ASP A 124 -1.77 18.89 3.88
CA ASP A 124 -2.65 19.41 2.81
C ASP A 124 -2.57 18.59 1.53
N TRP A 125 -1.35 18.14 1.16
CA TRP A 125 -1.20 17.35 -0.06
C TRP A 125 -1.95 16.01 0.02
N ALA A 126 -2.14 15.46 1.20
CA ALA A 126 -2.87 14.21 1.39
C ALA A 126 -4.39 14.40 1.33
N LEU A 127 -4.87 15.63 1.40
CA LEU A 127 -6.30 15.94 1.35
C LEU A 127 -6.82 16.12 -0.07
N GLN A 128 -5.96 15.97 -1.07
CA GLN A 128 -6.36 15.97 -2.48
C GLN A 128 -7.10 14.67 -2.83
N ASP A 129 -7.70 14.63 -4.02
CA ASP A 129 -8.49 13.48 -4.45
C ASP A 129 -7.68 12.19 -4.44
N ILE A 130 -8.32 11.12 -3.99
CA ILE A 130 -7.76 9.76 -4.01
C ILE A 130 -8.40 9.01 -5.16
N PRO A 131 -7.60 8.21 -5.93
CA PRO A 131 -8.16 7.35 -6.95
C PRO A 131 -9.24 6.42 -6.39
N SER A 132 -10.28 6.18 -7.17
CA SER A 132 -11.39 5.32 -6.76
C SER A 132 -10.94 3.87 -6.62
N VAL A 133 -11.47 3.21 -5.59
CA VAL A 133 -11.23 1.78 -5.36
C VAL A 133 -12.59 1.11 -5.28
N GLU A 134 -12.80 0.08 -6.12
CA GLU A 134 -14.04 -0.69 -6.12
C GLU A 134 -13.88 -1.93 -5.26
N ARG A 135 -14.70 -2.03 -4.23
CA ARG A 135 -14.71 -3.20 -3.35
C ARG A 135 -15.50 -4.32 -4.00
N LEU A 136 -14.92 -5.53 -4.07
CA LEU A 136 -15.49 -6.67 -4.79
C LEU A 136 -15.81 -7.85 -3.90
N GLY A 137 -15.20 -7.96 -2.72
CA GLY A 137 -15.41 -9.11 -1.86
C GLY A 137 -14.70 -8.97 -0.52
N PRO A 138 -14.69 -10.04 0.29
CA PRO A 138 -14.06 -9.99 1.60
C PRO A 138 -12.53 -10.06 1.50
N PRO A 139 -11.82 -9.78 2.62
CA PRO A 139 -10.40 -10.08 2.73
C PRO A 139 -10.12 -11.58 2.51
N ILE A 140 -8.83 -11.92 2.30
CA ILE A 140 -8.42 -13.33 2.13
C ILE A 140 -8.86 -14.15 3.33
N GLY A 141 -9.51 -15.28 3.07
CA GLY A 141 -9.92 -16.23 4.11
C GLY A 141 -11.13 -15.81 4.92
N GLN A 142 -11.85 -14.81 4.48
CA GLN A 142 -13.04 -14.32 5.18
C GLN A 142 -14.33 -14.76 4.46
#